data_6c71c90258d632404d88480d6e92cc5c
#
_entry.id   6c71c90258d632404d88480d6e92cc5c
#
_cell.length_a   1.000
_cell.length_b   1.000
_cell.length_c   1.000
_cell.angle_alpha   90.00
_cell.angle_beta   90.00
_cell.angle_gamma   90.00
#
_symmetry.space_group_name_H-M   'P 1'
#
loop_
_entity.id
_entity.type
_entity.pdbx_description
1 polymer ?
#
loop_
_entity_poly.entity_id
_entity_poly.type
_entity_poly.pdbx_seq_one_letter_code
_entity_poly.pdbx_strand_id
1 'polypeptide(L)'
;MTIQGQSLKSQKEEKRIRMIQAAYELFSEKGAYKTSIDDIAKSAGVAKGTFYLYFADKTEIWEAVVVDISNRILTQAKKELERKSLPDMIERILFVADFIIEHFKKNLDDLKIVQRNFSWPLVLRKMNEAQDNTLLQMLEQCFCSPYLSRYTIEEAYRMMFLIVEMVGSICYTSILLEQPAPIDQMKPVLFHTIRKILI
;
A
#
# COMPACT_ATOMS: atom_id res chain seq x y z
N MET A 1 -11.26 -31.69 -5.29
CA MET A 1 -11.36 -30.80 -4.10
C MET A 1 -12.83 -30.73 -3.70
N THR A 2 -13.16 -31.16 -2.49
CA THR A 2 -14.54 -31.35 -2.02
C THR A 2 -15.19 -30.00 -1.68
N ILE A 3 -16.49 -29.84 -1.95
CA ILE A 3 -17.33 -28.64 -1.68
C ILE A 3 -17.17 -28.15 -0.22
N GLN A 4 -16.99 -29.05 0.75
CA GLN A 4 -16.70 -28.71 2.15
C GLN A 4 -15.37 -27.98 2.37
N GLY A 5 -14.34 -28.27 1.60
CA GLY A 5 -13.03 -27.62 1.69
C GLY A 5 -13.06 -26.18 1.17
N GLN A 6 -13.89 -25.88 0.19
CA GLN A 6 -14.10 -24.52 -0.34
C GLN A 6 -14.87 -23.64 0.65
N SER A 7 -15.89 -24.20 1.32
CA SER A 7 -16.68 -23.49 2.34
C SER A 7 -15.84 -23.11 3.58
N LEU A 8 -14.98 -24.01 4.06
CA LEU A 8 -14.10 -23.76 5.19
C LEU A 8 -13.01 -22.70 4.87
N LYS A 9 -12.49 -22.72 3.65
CA LYS A 9 -11.51 -21.74 3.18
C LYS A 9 -12.12 -20.34 3.06
N SER A 10 -13.37 -20.25 2.58
CA SER A 10 -14.15 -19.01 2.51
C SER A 10 -14.43 -18.43 3.90
N GLN A 11 -14.89 -19.24 4.85
CA GLN A 11 -15.15 -18.80 6.23
C GLN A 11 -13.88 -18.35 6.97
N LYS A 12 -12.75 -18.98 6.68
CA LYS A 12 -11.46 -18.57 7.24
C LYS A 12 -11.08 -17.19 6.73
N GLU A 13 -11.20 -16.95 5.43
CA GLU A 13 -10.87 -15.67 4.83
C GLU A 13 -11.82 -14.55 5.29
N GLU A 14 -13.11 -14.82 5.40
CA GLU A 14 -14.07 -13.85 5.95
C GLU A 14 -13.73 -13.39 7.37
N LYS A 15 -13.30 -14.32 8.24
CA LYS A 15 -12.88 -13.96 9.61
C LYS A 15 -11.62 -13.10 9.59
N ARG A 16 -10.66 -13.44 8.70
CA ARG A 16 -9.45 -12.66 8.53
C ARG A 16 -9.76 -11.22 8.09
N ILE A 17 -10.59 -11.08 7.08
CA ILE A 17 -11.03 -9.77 6.56
C ILE A 17 -11.73 -8.95 7.64
N ARG A 18 -12.65 -9.55 8.41
CA ARG A 18 -13.33 -8.84 9.52
C ARG A 18 -12.35 -8.34 10.58
N MET A 19 -11.32 -9.12 10.92
CA MET A 19 -10.31 -8.69 11.88
C MET A 19 -9.46 -7.54 11.32
N ILE A 20 -9.10 -7.56 10.04
CA ILE A 20 -8.37 -6.46 9.37
C ILE A 20 -9.23 -5.20 9.37
N GLN A 21 -10.51 -5.31 9.02
CA GLN A 21 -11.44 -4.17 9.03
C GLN A 21 -11.62 -3.57 10.43
N ALA A 22 -11.83 -4.42 11.45
CA ALA A 22 -11.93 -3.99 12.83
C ALA A 22 -10.65 -3.29 13.33
N ALA A 23 -9.48 -3.82 12.93
CA ALA A 23 -8.20 -3.21 13.25
C ALA A 23 -8.04 -1.85 12.56
N TYR A 24 -8.40 -1.72 11.28
CA TYR A 24 -8.39 -0.46 10.54
C TYR A 24 -9.23 0.61 11.26
N GLU A 25 -10.48 0.29 11.60
CA GLU A 25 -11.40 1.22 12.29
C GLU A 25 -10.83 1.69 13.63
N LEU A 26 -10.34 0.76 14.45
CA LEU A 26 -9.75 1.08 15.74
C LEU A 26 -8.43 1.86 15.62
N PHE A 27 -7.62 1.57 14.60
CA PHE A 27 -6.39 2.31 14.35
C PHE A 27 -6.66 3.73 13.86
N SER A 28 -7.70 3.93 13.06
CA SER A 28 -8.16 5.25 12.63
C SER A 28 -8.69 6.07 13.79
N GLU A 29 -9.50 5.46 14.68
CA GLU A 29 -10.18 6.15 15.78
C GLU A 29 -9.20 6.56 16.91
N LYS A 30 -8.43 5.61 17.44
CA LYS A 30 -7.59 5.83 18.64
C LYS A 30 -6.10 5.57 18.44
N GLY A 31 -5.71 5.20 17.22
CA GLY A 31 -4.33 4.88 16.84
C GLY A 31 -3.92 3.46 17.21
N ALA A 32 -2.98 2.89 16.44
CA ALA A 32 -2.50 1.52 16.63
C ALA A 32 -1.87 1.29 18.02
N TYR A 33 -1.23 2.31 18.59
CA TYR A 33 -0.59 2.20 19.91
C TYR A 33 -1.60 1.92 21.03
N LYS A 34 -2.73 2.65 21.02
CA LYS A 34 -3.79 2.53 22.05
C LYS A 34 -4.77 1.37 21.81
N THR A 35 -4.65 0.68 20.67
CA THR A 35 -5.51 -0.46 20.33
C THR A 35 -4.90 -1.75 20.85
N SER A 36 -5.67 -2.54 21.60
CA SER A 36 -5.29 -3.87 22.06
C SER A 36 -5.81 -4.97 21.13
N ILE A 37 -5.20 -6.16 21.21
CA ILE A 37 -5.70 -7.36 20.51
C ILE A 37 -7.11 -7.72 20.99
N ASP A 38 -7.41 -7.50 22.26
CA ASP A 38 -8.74 -7.75 22.83
C ASP A 38 -9.80 -6.83 22.21
N ASP A 39 -9.46 -5.53 21.99
CA ASP A 39 -10.36 -4.61 21.29
C ASP A 39 -10.66 -5.08 19.87
N ILE A 40 -9.61 -5.50 19.14
CA ILE A 40 -9.75 -5.97 17.75
C ILE A 40 -10.60 -7.24 17.69
N ALA A 41 -10.31 -8.23 18.55
CA ALA A 41 -11.07 -9.48 18.60
C ALA A 41 -12.54 -9.23 18.93
N LYS A 42 -12.81 -8.38 19.93
CA LYS A 42 -14.16 -7.98 20.32
C LYS A 42 -14.90 -7.27 19.18
N SER A 43 -14.28 -6.30 18.54
CA SER A 43 -14.85 -5.56 17.41
C SER A 43 -15.12 -6.48 16.20
N ALA A 44 -14.22 -7.42 15.93
CA ALA A 44 -14.38 -8.40 14.85
C ALA A 44 -15.39 -9.53 15.16
N GLY A 45 -15.94 -9.58 16.38
CA GLY A 45 -16.87 -10.63 16.82
C GLY A 45 -16.20 -12.01 16.89
N VAL A 46 -14.95 -12.08 17.34
CA VAL A 46 -14.21 -13.35 17.52
C VAL A 46 -13.63 -13.46 18.93
N ALA A 47 -13.39 -14.70 19.40
CA ALA A 47 -12.66 -14.91 20.64
C ALA A 47 -11.18 -14.51 20.47
N LYS A 48 -10.53 -14.04 21.54
CA LYS A 48 -9.08 -13.72 21.56
C LYS A 48 -8.21 -14.87 21.06
N GLY A 49 -8.52 -16.11 21.45
CA GLY A 49 -7.82 -17.30 20.97
C GLY A 49 -7.96 -17.50 19.45
N THR A 50 -9.10 -17.09 18.87
CA THR A 50 -9.31 -17.12 17.43
C THR A 50 -8.40 -16.13 16.71
N PHE A 51 -8.16 -14.94 17.28
CA PHE A 51 -7.24 -13.96 16.70
C PHE A 51 -5.86 -14.59 16.46
N TYR A 52 -5.31 -15.30 17.45
CA TYR A 52 -3.98 -15.90 17.34
C TYR A 52 -3.87 -17.07 16.34
N LEU A 53 -4.98 -17.57 15.81
CA LEU A 53 -4.97 -18.51 14.68
C LEU A 53 -4.71 -17.83 13.32
N TYR A 54 -4.79 -16.50 13.26
CA TYR A 54 -4.65 -15.69 12.03
C TYR A 54 -3.48 -14.73 12.06
N PHE A 55 -3.17 -14.18 13.23
CA PHE A 55 -2.12 -13.18 13.41
C PHE A 55 -1.34 -13.50 14.70
N ALA A 56 -0.02 -13.59 14.60
CA ALA A 56 0.84 -13.90 15.73
C ALA A 56 0.81 -12.78 16.79
N ASP A 57 0.71 -11.53 16.36
CA ASP A 57 0.70 -10.36 17.23
C ASP A 57 0.01 -9.14 16.59
N LYS A 58 0.07 -8.01 17.29
CA LYS A 58 -0.50 -6.74 16.83
C LYS A 58 0.26 -6.16 15.63
N THR A 59 1.53 -6.46 15.49
CA THR A 59 2.35 -6.00 14.37
C THR A 59 1.88 -6.69 13.08
N GLU A 60 1.64 -7.99 13.13
CA GLU A 60 1.22 -8.75 11.95
C GLU A 60 -0.16 -8.30 11.42
N ILE A 61 -1.13 -8.04 12.29
CA ILE A 61 -2.43 -7.52 11.82
C ILE A 61 -2.29 -6.07 11.34
N TRP A 62 -1.44 -5.25 11.97
CA TRP A 62 -1.16 -3.91 11.50
C TRP A 62 -0.52 -3.94 10.09
N GLU A 63 0.46 -4.83 9.84
CA GLU A 63 1.03 -5.07 8.51
C GLU A 63 -0.06 -5.47 7.50
N ALA A 64 -0.99 -6.34 7.90
CA ALA A 64 -2.10 -6.74 7.04
C ALA A 64 -3.04 -5.54 6.68
N VAL A 65 -3.27 -4.63 7.63
CA VAL A 65 -4.03 -3.39 7.37
C VAL A 65 -3.27 -2.48 6.39
N VAL A 66 -1.96 -2.31 6.55
CA VAL A 66 -1.13 -1.51 5.62
C VAL A 66 -1.19 -2.09 4.21
N VAL A 67 -1.09 -3.41 4.07
CA VAL A 67 -1.19 -4.09 2.76
C VAL A 67 -2.58 -3.92 2.15
N ASP A 68 -3.66 -4.01 2.94
CA ASP A 68 -5.02 -3.79 2.47
C ASP A 68 -5.23 -2.37 1.94
N ILE A 69 -4.77 -1.35 2.68
CA ILE A 69 -4.80 0.05 2.23
C ILE A 69 -4.03 0.20 0.92
N SER A 70 -2.81 -0.34 0.85
CA SER A 70 -1.95 -0.25 -0.34
C SER A 70 -2.60 -0.91 -1.55
N ASN A 71 -3.18 -2.10 -1.39
CA ASN A 71 -3.87 -2.82 -2.45
C ASN A 71 -5.09 -2.05 -2.97
N ARG A 72 -5.89 -1.46 -2.09
CA ARG A 72 -7.04 -0.63 -2.48
C ARG A 72 -6.61 0.56 -3.31
N ILE A 73 -5.59 1.30 -2.88
CA ILE A 73 -5.05 2.47 -3.58
C ILE A 73 -4.50 2.07 -4.94
N LEU A 74 -3.65 1.05 -5.01
CA LEU A 74 -3.01 0.61 -6.26
C LEU A 74 -4.00 0.04 -7.27
N THR A 75 -5.00 -0.73 -6.81
CA THR A 75 -6.06 -1.25 -7.68
C THR A 75 -6.89 -0.11 -8.29
N GLN A 76 -7.22 0.91 -7.51
CA GLN A 76 -7.92 2.09 -8.01
C GLN A 76 -7.04 2.90 -8.96
N ALA A 77 -5.78 3.13 -8.62
CA ALA A 77 -4.82 3.83 -9.48
C ALA A 77 -4.66 3.13 -10.83
N LYS A 78 -4.52 1.80 -10.84
CA LYS A 78 -4.44 0.98 -12.06
C LYS A 78 -5.68 1.14 -12.94
N LYS A 79 -6.87 1.04 -12.34
CA LYS A 79 -8.14 1.20 -13.06
C LYS A 79 -8.27 2.59 -13.71
N GLU A 80 -7.89 3.65 -13.00
CA GLU A 80 -7.92 5.01 -13.55
C GLU A 80 -6.83 5.24 -14.60
N LEU A 81 -5.65 4.62 -14.42
CA LEU A 81 -4.56 4.67 -15.39
C LEU A 81 -4.97 4.00 -16.73
N GLU A 82 -5.63 2.85 -16.67
CA GLU A 82 -6.14 2.14 -17.85
C GLU A 82 -7.13 2.98 -18.65
N ARG A 83 -7.97 3.77 -17.97
CA ARG A 83 -8.92 4.70 -18.62
C ARG A 83 -8.25 5.87 -19.33
N LYS A 84 -7.08 6.29 -18.87
CA LYS A 84 -6.37 7.44 -19.42
C LYS A 84 -5.53 7.13 -20.65
N SER A 85 -5.24 5.85 -20.93
CA SER A 85 -4.44 5.42 -22.09
C SER A 85 -3.14 6.21 -22.28
N LEU A 86 -2.38 6.43 -21.18
CA LEU A 86 -1.11 7.15 -21.22
C LEU A 86 -0.05 6.26 -21.88
N PRO A 87 0.55 6.67 -23.02
CA PRO A 87 1.52 5.84 -23.74
C PRO A 87 2.91 5.88 -23.09
N ASP A 88 3.28 6.99 -22.48
CA ASP A 88 4.60 7.21 -21.89
C ASP A 88 4.67 6.62 -20.48
N MET A 89 5.72 5.83 -20.22
CA MET A 89 5.91 5.15 -18.93
C MET A 89 6.15 6.16 -17.79
N ILE A 90 6.91 7.22 -18.05
CA ILE A 90 7.21 8.25 -17.03
C ILE A 90 5.91 8.93 -16.62
N GLU A 91 5.05 9.29 -17.58
CA GLU A 91 3.74 9.88 -17.29
C GLU A 91 2.82 8.91 -16.52
N ARG A 92 2.92 7.60 -16.78
CA ARG A 92 2.18 6.58 -16.00
C ARG A 92 2.67 6.52 -14.56
N ILE A 93 3.98 6.53 -14.32
CA ILE A 93 4.56 6.55 -12.96
C ILE A 93 4.15 7.81 -12.22
N LEU A 94 4.24 8.97 -12.88
CA LEU A 94 3.82 10.24 -12.29
C LEU A 94 2.33 10.27 -11.98
N PHE A 95 1.50 9.71 -12.85
CA PHE A 95 0.07 9.59 -12.61
C PHE A 95 -0.23 8.74 -11.36
N VAL A 96 0.44 7.59 -11.20
CA VAL A 96 0.27 6.74 -10.02
C VAL A 96 0.75 7.47 -8.76
N ALA A 97 1.89 8.15 -8.82
CA ALA A 97 2.38 8.97 -7.70
C ALA A 97 1.39 10.08 -7.33
N ASP A 98 0.84 10.77 -8.33
CA ASP A 98 -0.20 11.79 -8.15
C ASP A 98 -1.44 11.22 -7.49
N PHE A 99 -1.91 10.09 -7.97
CA PHE A 99 -3.08 9.40 -7.43
C PHE A 99 -2.90 9.04 -5.95
N ILE A 100 -1.73 8.52 -5.57
CA ILE A 100 -1.39 8.19 -4.19
C ILE A 100 -1.39 9.45 -3.31
N ILE A 101 -0.76 10.53 -3.77
CA ILE A 101 -0.72 11.81 -3.06
C ILE A 101 -2.14 12.35 -2.84
N GLU A 102 -2.96 12.40 -3.88
CA GLU A 102 -4.33 12.91 -3.79
C GLU A 102 -5.23 12.01 -2.93
N HIS A 103 -4.98 10.69 -2.91
CA HIS A 103 -5.66 9.79 -1.99
C HIS A 103 -5.33 10.14 -0.53
N PHE A 104 -4.06 10.27 -0.19
CA PHE A 104 -3.63 10.57 1.18
C PHE A 104 -4.02 11.98 1.65
N LYS A 105 -4.09 12.97 0.74
CA LYS A 105 -4.67 14.30 1.06
C LYS A 105 -6.11 14.20 1.54
N LYS A 106 -6.88 13.29 0.96
CA LYS A 106 -8.31 13.08 1.28
C LYS A 106 -8.55 12.10 2.41
N ASN A 107 -7.61 11.19 2.67
CA ASN A 107 -7.72 10.08 3.61
C ASN A 107 -6.53 10.09 4.58
N LEU A 108 -6.53 11.06 5.50
CA LEU A 108 -5.42 11.25 6.45
C LEU A 108 -5.23 10.06 7.40
N ASP A 109 -6.28 9.30 7.68
CA ASP A 109 -6.19 8.12 8.54
C ASP A 109 -5.45 6.98 7.86
N ASP A 110 -5.68 6.78 6.56
CA ASP A 110 -4.87 5.85 5.75
C ASP A 110 -3.39 6.23 5.81
N LEU A 111 -3.08 7.53 5.64
CA LEU A 111 -1.70 8.02 5.71
C LEU A 111 -1.06 7.80 7.08
N LYS A 112 -1.78 8.07 8.18
CA LYS A 112 -1.27 7.86 9.56
C LYS A 112 -1.01 6.38 9.86
N ILE A 113 -1.85 5.48 9.33
CA ILE A 113 -1.70 4.04 9.52
C ILE A 113 -0.50 3.52 8.71
N VAL A 114 -0.42 3.89 7.45
CA VAL A 114 0.62 3.42 6.53
C VAL A 114 2.00 3.95 6.95
N GLN A 115 2.07 5.19 7.40
CA GLN A 115 3.30 5.93 7.63
C GLN A 115 4.28 5.29 8.61
N ARG A 116 3.80 4.71 9.70
CA ARG A 116 4.67 4.36 10.83
C ARG A 116 5.72 3.29 10.50
N ASN A 117 5.45 2.45 9.51
CA ASN A 117 6.35 1.40 9.05
C ASN A 117 6.09 1.04 7.58
N PHE A 118 5.78 2.02 6.73
CA PHE A 118 5.71 1.73 5.31
C PHE A 118 7.08 1.19 4.90
N SER A 119 7.12 -0.09 4.63
CA SER A 119 8.30 -0.77 4.13
C SER A 119 7.93 -1.41 2.80
N TRP A 120 8.48 -0.90 1.72
CA TRP A 120 8.32 -1.46 0.40
C TRP A 120 8.58 -2.98 0.34
N PRO A 121 9.65 -3.52 0.98
CA PRO A 121 9.87 -4.96 1.07
C PRO A 121 8.71 -5.70 1.76
N LEU A 122 8.07 -5.10 2.77
CA LEU A 122 6.90 -5.70 3.43
C LEU A 122 5.72 -5.79 2.47
N VAL A 123 5.40 -4.69 1.78
CA VAL A 123 4.28 -4.63 0.83
C VAL A 123 4.49 -5.66 -0.28
N LEU A 124 5.68 -5.69 -0.89
CA LEU A 124 6.01 -6.68 -1.94
C LEU A 124 5.89 -8.13 -1.45
N ARG A 125 6.44 -8.43 -0.27
CA ARG A 125 6.38 -9.79 0.30
C ARG A 125 4.94 -10.21 0.51
N LYS A 126 4.13 -9.36 1.14
CA LYS A 126 2.73 -9.67 1.47
C LYS A 126 1.83 -9.73 0.24
N MET A 127 2.07 -8.90 -0.77
CA MET A 127 1.35 -8.97 -2.04
C MET A 127 1.66 -10.28 -2.78
N ASN A 128 2.92 -10.72 -2.80
CA ASN A 128 3.31 -12.02 -3.35
C ASN A 128 2.63 -13.18 -2.60
N GLU A 129 2.59 -13.14 -1.26
CA GLU A 129 1.92 -14.14 -0.44
C GLU A 129 0.40 -14.20 -0.70
N ALA A 130 -0.24 -13.04 -0.94
CA ALA A 130 -1.67 -12.92 -1.20
C ALA A 130 -2.09 -13.29 -2.64
N GLN A 131 -1.13 -13.61 -3.52
CA GLN A 131 -1.36 -13.80 -4.97
C GLN A 131 -2.00 -12.58 -5.66
N ASP A 132 -1.90 -11.40 -5.06
CA ASP A 132 -2.29 -10.15 -5.67
C ASP A 132 -1.13 -9.60 -6.50
N ASN A 133 -1.22 -9.80 -7.80
CA ASN A 133 -0.16 -9.42 -8.74
C ASN A 133 -0.28 -7.99 -9.27
N THR A 134 -1.19 -7.15 -8.74
CA THR A 134 -1.45 -5.80 -9.27
C THR A 134 -0.18 -4.97 -9.32
N LEU A 135 0.55 -4.89 -8.21
CA LEU A 135 1.80 -4.14 -8.13
C LEU A 135 2.90 -4.74 -9.02
N LEU A 136 3.05 -6.08 -8.98
CA LEU A 136 4.04 -6.77 -9.81
C LEU A 136 3.78 -6.53 -11.29
N GLN A 137 2.53 -6.61 -11.75
CA GLN A 137 2.15 -6.32 -13.14
C GLN A 137 2.48 -4.87 -13.53
N MET A 138 2.25 -3.92 -12.63
CA MET A 138 2.61 -2.52 -12.88
C MET A 138 4.13 -2.33 -12.98
N LEU A 139 4.91 -3.00 -12.13
CA LEU A 139 6.38 -2.98 -12.17
C LEU A 139 6.93 -3.67 -13.43
N GLU A 140 6.42 -4.85 -13.79
CA GLU A 140 6.81 -5.56 -15.02
C GLU A 140 6.61 -4.68 -16.25
N GLN A 141 5.49 -3.97 -16.35
CA GLN A 141 5.26 -3.02 -17.44
C GLN A 141 6.29 -1.88 -17.45
N CYS A 142 6.74 -1.43 -16.28
CA CYS A 142 7.81 -0.44 -16.20
C CYS A 142 9.15 -1.01 -16.67
N PHE A 143 9.51 -2.23 -16.25
CA PHE A 143 10.79 -2.86 -16.60
C PHE A 143 10.90 -3.17 -18.11
N CYS A 144 9.80 -3.46 -18.78
CA CYS A 144 9.75 -3.68 -20.23
C CYS A 144 9.81 -2.39 -21.05
N SER A 145 9.89 -1.21 -20.42
CA SER A 145 9.90 0.06 -21.13
C SER A 145 11.26 0.42 -21.71
N PRO A 146 11.34 1.19 -22.81
CA PRO A 146 12.59 1.66 -23.41
C PRO A 146 13.45 2.46 -22.43
N TYR A 147 12.85 3.15 -21.46
CA TYR A 147 13.57 3.96 -20.46
C TYR A 147 14.40 3.11 -19.49
N LEU A 148 13.88 1.95 -19.07
CA LEU A 148 14.54 1.06 -18.13
C LEU A 148 15.32 -0.08 -18.80
N SER A 149 15.14 -0.31 -20.10
CA SER A 149 15.82 -1.39 -20.86
C SER A 149 17.36 -1.27 -20.91
N ARG A 150 17.89 -0.08 -20.63
CA ARG A 150 19.35 0.19 -20.52
C ARG A 150 19.95 -0.20 -19.18
N TYR A 151 19.13 -0.51 -18.20
CA TYR A 151 19.53 -0.92 -16.86
C TYR A 151 19.31 -2.41 -16.68
N THR A 152 20.07 -3.03 -15.79
CA THR A 152 19.76 -4.37 -15.33
C THR A 152 18.44 -4.36 -14.55
N ILE A 153 17.76 -5.51 -14.46
CA ILE A 153 16.51 -5.64 -13.68
C ILE A 153 16.72 -5.20 -12.23
N GLU A 154 17.89 -5.50 -11.67
CA GLU A 154 18.24 -5.15 -10.30
C GLU A 154 18.39 -3.64 -10.10
N GLU A 155 19.03 -2.95 -11.05
CA GLU A 155 19.15 -1.48 -11.03
C GLU A 155 17.79 -0.81 -11.20
N ALA A 156 16.98 -1.26 -12.16
CA ALA A 156 15.65 -0.75 -12.38
C ALA A 156 14.75 -0.96 -11.13
N TYR A 157 14.86 -2.11 -10.47
CA TYR A 157 14.16 -2.37 -9.21
C TYR A 157 14.60 -1.38 -8.11
N ARG A 158 15.89 -1.11 -7.94
CA ARG A 158 16.41 -0.13 -6.97
C ARG A 158 15.93 1.28 -7.27
N MET A 159 15.85 1.67 -8.54
CA MET A 159 15.30 2.97 -8.95
C MET A 159 13.81 3.09 -8.59
N MET A 160 13.02 2.07 -8.89
CA MET A 160 11.60 2.06 -8.52
C MET A 160 11.40 2.07 -7.00
N PHE A 161 12.22 1.34 -6.26
CA PHE A 161 12.24 1.39 -4.80
C PHE A 161 12.47 2.83 -4.29
N LEU A 162 13.49 3.54 -4.80
CA LEU A 162 13.78 4.92 -4.41
C LEU A 162 12.61 5.86 -4.70
N ILE A 163 11.94 5.69 -5.86
CA ILE A 163 10.76 6.49 -6.22
C ILE A 163 9.63 6.28 -5.21
N VAL A 164 9.34 5.03 -4.85
CA VAL A 164 8.25 4.70 -3.92
C VAL A 164 8.54 5.22 -2.52
N GLU A 165 9.77 5.02 -2.01
CA GLU A 165 10.17 5.55 -0.70
C GLU A 165 10.11 7.08 -0.66
N MET A 166 10.52 7.75 -1.74
CA MET A 166 10.44 9.19 -1.86
C MET A 166 9.00 9.70 -1.83
N VAL A 167 8.10 9.07 -2.61
CA VAL A 167 6.68 9.42 -2.61
C VAL A 167 6.07 9.21 -1.23
N GLY A 168 6.30 8.07 -0.59
CA GLY A 168 5.77 7.74 0.72
C GLY A 168 6.25 8.70 1.80
N SER A 169 7.56 8.98 1.84
CA SER A 169 8.15 9.90 2.81
C SER A 169 7.62 11.34 2.66
N ILE A 170 7.53 11.83 1.42
CA ILE A 170 7.02 13.19 1.16
C ILE A 170 5.52 13.28 1.48
N CYS A 171 4.72 12.26 1.19
CA CYS A 171 3.32 12.25 1.61
C CYS A 171 3.18 12.51 3.10
N TYR A 172 3.93 11.78 3.92
CA TYR A 172 3.88 11.97 5.36
C TYR A 172 4.35 13.36 5.80
N THR A 173 5.57 13.72 5.42
CA THR A 173 6.20 14.96 5.91
C THR A 173 5.46 16.21 5.42
N SER A 174 4.99 16.23 4.18
CA SER A 174 4.40 17.42 3.57
C SER A 174 2.88 17.50 3.69
N ILE A 175 2.16 16.38 3.92
CA ILE A 175 0.72 16.39 4.17
C ILE A 175 0.41 16.57 5.66
N LEU A 176 1.13 15.85 6.56
CA LEU A 176 0.82 15.87 7.98
C LEU A 176 1.64 16.90 8.76
N LEU A 177 2.90 17.13 8.38
CA LEU A 177 3.80 18.03 9.10
C LEU A 177 4.05 19.34 8.37
N GLU A 178 3.62 19.46 7.10
CA GLU A 178 3.88 20.60 6.21
C GLU A 178 5.38 20.96 6.08
N GLN A 179 6.25 19.94 6.16
CA GLN A 179 7.69 20.11 6.14
C GLN A 179 8.33 19.36 4.96
N PRO A 180 9.35 19.95 4.28
CA PRO A 180 9.84 21.34 4.46
C PRO A 180 8.87 22.39 3.91
N ALA A 181 7.81 21.94 3.21
CA ALA A 181 6.72 22.74 2.67
C ALA A 181 5.45 21.87 2.50
N PRO A 182 4.26 22.48 2.36
CA PRO A 182 3.03 21.77 2.04
C PRO A 182 3.15 20.96 0.76
N ILE A 183 2.42 19.86 0.68
CA ILE A 183 2.54 18.88 -0.43
C ILE A 183 2.32 19.50 -1.82
N ASP A 184 1.44 20.50 -1.95
CA ASP A 184 1.17 21.15 -3.23
C ASP A 184 2.39 21.94 -3.75
N GLN A 185 3.30 22.40 -2.87
CA GLN A 185 4.57 23.00 -3.23
C GLN A 185 5.66 21.95 -3.49
N MET A 186 5.63 20.82 -2.77
CA MET A 186 6.59 19.73 -2.94
C MET A 186 6.32 18.87 -4.18
N LYS A 187 5.08 18.71 -4.58
CA LYS A 187 4.66 17.86 -5.70
C LYS A 187 5.36 18.19 -7.04
N PRO A 188 5.48 19.46 -7.49
CA PRO A 188 6.24 19.77 -8.71
C PRO A 188 7.71 19.38 -8.63
N VAL A 189 8.35 19.58 -7.48
CA VAL A 189 9.75 19.22 -7.25
C VAL A 189 9.93 17.69 -7.26
N LEU A 190 9.04 16.97 -6.58
CA LEU A 190 9.01 15.51 -6.59
C LEU A 190 8.91 14.96 -8.01
N PHE A 191 7.96 15.45 -8.80
CA PHE A 191 7.72 14.99 -10.17
C PHE A 191 8.92 15.30 -11.09
N HIS A 192 9.52 16.46 -10.94
CA HIS A 192 10.76 16.78 -11.66
C HIS A 192 11.90 15.82 -11.29
N THR A 193 12.04 15.49 -10.00
CA THR A 193 13.06 14.55 -9.51
C THR A 193 12.82 13.15 -10.04
N ILE A 194 11.58 12.65 -10.02
CA ILE A 194 11.22 11.34 -10.59
C ILE A 194 11.59 11.27 -12.08
N ARG A 195 11.25 12.32 -12.86
CA ARG A 195 11.65 12.37 -14.27
C ARG A 195 13.17 12.25 -14.44
N LYS A 196 13.96 12.97 -13.63
CA LYS A 196 15.43 12.91 -13.70
C LYS A 196 16.02 11.55 -13.31
N ILE A 197 15.38 10.82 -12.42
CA ILE A 197 15.80 9.45 -12.06
C ILE A 197 15.60 8.51 -13.24
N LEU A 198 14.56 8.69 -14.04
CA LEU A 198 14.14 7.78 -15.10
C LEU A 198 14.74 8.09 -16.48
N ILE A 199 15.29 9.29 -16.70
CA ILE A 199 15.93 9.73 -17.95
C ILE A 199 17.44 9.58 -17.85
#